data_3fcdab96d860b409e1126400ff55b3f2
#
_entry.id   3fcdab96d860b409e1126400ff55b3f2
#
_cell.length_a   1.000
_cell.length_b   1.000
_cell.length_c   1.000
_cell.angle_alpha   90.00
_cell.angle_beta   90.00
_cell.angle_gamma   90.00
#
_symmetry.space_group_name_H-M   'P 1'
#
loop_
_entity.id
_entity.type
_entity.pdbx_description
1 polymer ?
#
loop_
_entity_poly.entity_id
_entity_poly.type
_entity_poly.pdbx_seq_one_letter_code
_entity_poly.pdbx_strand_id
1 'polypeptide(L)'
;MQIDYLIIGQGISGTWLSYYLQKEGKSFLLIDNHFKEAPSRISAGIINPVTGRRHVEVWMAKEILPFAWNAYNQLGKELGISAISQKNIIDFFPGPQMRVSFMQRVEEKGAYVFNYADQHQFHSMFNYEFGCGEIQPVYTAHLETLLPVWRQQLKENTTLLEEEFDISKLNITSSKIQ
;
A
#
# COMPACT_ATOMS: atom_id res chain seq x y z
N MET A 1 29.87 -5.11 13.43
CA MET A 1 29.43 -4.70 12.06
C MET A 1 29.02 -3.24 12.15
N GLN A 2 29.48 -2.39 11.25
CA GLN A 2 29.01 -0.99 11.18
C GLN A 2 28.04 -0.89 10.01
N ILE A 3 26.90 -0.27 10.22
CA ILE A 3 25.83 -0.10 9.23
C ILE A 3 25.41 1.37 9.19
N ASP A 4 24.84 1.79 8.06
CA ASP A 4 24.34 3.15 7.85
C ASP A 4 22.94 3.34 8.45
N TYR A 5 22.10 2.29 8.39
CA TYR A 5 20.70 2.37 8.79
C TYR A 5 20.25 1.15 9.59
N LEU A 6 19.47 1.40 10.65
CA LEU A 6 18.71 0.40 11.38
C LEU A 6 17.22 0.59 11.04
N ILE A 7 16.58 -0.45 10.52
CA ILE A 7 15.15 -0.44 10.18
C ILE A 7 14.41 -1.30 11.19
N ILE A 8 13.34 -0.78 11.77
CA ILE A 8 12.52 -1.52 12.74
C ILE A 8 11.18 -1.84 12.07
N GLY A 9 10.93 -3.14 11.90
CA GLY A 9 9.71 -3.69 11.31
C GLY A 9 9.79 -3.88 9.79
N GLN A 10 9.45 -5.10 9.33
CA GLN A 10 9.30 -5.47 7.93
C GLN A 10 7.80 -5.45 7.54
N GLY A 11 7.15 -4.31 7.77
CA GLY A 11 5.89 -3.97 7.13
C GLY A 11 6.14 -3.40 5.73
N ILE A 12 5.09 -2.82 5.12
CA ILE A 12 5.23 -2.23 3.78
C ILE A 12 6.28 -1.10 3.72
N SER A 13 6.34 -0.25 4.74
CA SER A 13 7.32 0.85 4.81
C SER A 13 8.75 0.34 4.94
N GLY A 14 9.00 -0.62 5.85
CA GLY A 14 10.33 -1.22 6.01
C GLY A 14 10.79 -2.00 4.79
N THR A 15 9.85 -2.66 4.09
CA THR A 15 10.10 -3.32 2.82
C THR A 15 10.56 -2.33 1.76
N TRP A 16 9.84 -1.24 1.53
CA TRP A 16 10.24 -0.23 0.55
C TRP A 16 11.52 0.51 0.93
N LEU A 17 11.69 0.85 2.20
CA LEU A 17 12.91 1.50 2.67
C LEU A 17 14.13 0.62 2.45
N SER A 18 14.07 -0.65 2.85
CA SER A 18 15.18 -1.61 2.66
C SER A 18 15.48 -1.87 1.17
N TYR A 19 14.43 -1.92 0.32
CA TYR A 19 14.62 -2.05 -1.12
C TYR A 19 15.39 -0.86 -1.72
N TYR A 20 14.99 0.37 -1.40
CA TYR A 20 15.68 1.54 -1.92
C TYR A 20 17.08 1.73 -1.34
N LEU A 21 17.29 1.45 -0.05
CA LEU A 21 18.63 1.46 0.55
C LEU A 21 19.56 0.45 -0.13
N GLN A 22 19.06 -0.75 -0.43
CA GLN A 22 19.83 -1.75 -1.18
C GLN A 22 20.19 -1.25 -2.59
N LYS A 23 19.27 -0.60 -3.29
CA LYS A 23 19.53 -0.01 -4.62
C LYS A 23 20.59 1.10 -4.59
N GLU A 24 20.58 1.90 -3.52
CA GLU A 24 21.55 2.97 -3.30
C GLU A 24 22.88 2.48 -2.73
N GLY A 25 23.07 1.15 -2.59
CA GLY A 25 24.29 0.57 -2.05
C GLY A 25 24.56 0.92 -0.58
N LYS A 26 23.50 1.26 0.18
CA LYS A 26 23.60 1.57 1.61
C LYS A 26 23.54 0.31 2.44
N SER A 27 24.37 0.26 3.49
CA SER A 27 24.33 -0.82 4.46
C SER A 27 23.21 -0.63 5.46
N PHE A 28 22.43 -1.69 5.71
CA PHE A 28 21.36 -1.65 6.71
C PHE A 28 21.18 -3.00 7.41
N LEU A 29 20.56 -2.95 8.58
CA LEU A 29 20.03 -4.10 9.30
C LEU A 29 18.55 -3.85 9.55
N LEU A 30 17.70 -4.84 9.27
CA LEU A 30 16.28 -4.80 9.56
C LEU A 30 15.97 -5.76 10.71
N ILE A 31 15.26 -5.30 11.74
CA ILE A 31 14.81 -6.11 12.87
C ILE A 31 13.29 -6.27 12.76
N ASP A 32 12.79 -7.52 12.77
CA ASP A 32 11.36 -7.81 12.70
C ASP A 32 11.04 -9.20 13.26
N ASN A 33 10.15 -9.27 14.25
CA ASN A 33 9.72 -10.51 14.91
C ASN A 33 8.70 -11.33 14.13
N HIS A 34 8.38 -10.94 12.89
CA HIS A 34 7.37 -11.59 12.03
C HIS A 34 5.97 -11.67 12.66
N PHE A 35 5.53 -10.61 13.33
CA PHE A 35 4.19 -10.59 13.91
C PHE A 35 3.11 -10.78 12.84
N LYS A 36 2.35 -11.87 12.92
CA LYS A 36 1.39 -12.30 11.87
C LYS A 36 0.25 -11.31 11.65
N GLU A 37 -0.19 -10.65 12.73
CA GLU A 37 -1.30 -9.69 12.72
C GLU A 37 -0.84 -8.25 12.44
N ALA A 38 0.41 -8.08 11.99
CA ALA A 38 0.89 -6.75 11.58
C ALA A 38 0.00 -6.15 10.47
N PRO A 39 -0.34 -4.84 10.53
CA PRO A 39 -1.27 -4.22 9.59
C PRO A 39 -0.96 -4.49 8.12
N SER A 40 0.30 -4.48 7.72
CA SER A 40 0.69 -4.76 6.33
C SER A 40 0.47 -6.22 5.91
N ARG A 41 0.38 -7.16 6.85
CA ARG A 41 0.16 -8.60 6.56
C ARG A 41 -1.30 -8.98 6.46
N ILE A 42 -2.20 -8.18 7.06
CA ILE A 42 -3.65 -8.43 7.05
C ILE A 42 -4.42 -7.45 6.16
N SER A 43 -3.75 -6.43 5.63
CA SER A 43 -4.40 -5.43 4.77
C SER A 43 -4.66 -5.96 3.37
N ALA A 44 -5.74 -5.47 2.75
CA ALA A 44 -6.10 -5.82 1.37
C ALA A 44 -5.17 -5.19 0.30
N GLY A 45 -4.22 -4.35 0.69
CA GLY A 45 -3.26 -3.72 -0.23
C GLY A 45 -3.86 -2.69 -1.19
N ILE A 46 -5.05 -2.15 -0.90
CA ILE A 46 -5.76 -1.23 -1.80
C ILE A 46 -5.08 0.14 -1.80
N ILE A 47 -4.73 0.62 -3.00
CA ILE A 47 -4.22 1.97 -3.26
C ILE A 47 -5.32 2.74 -3.98
N ASN A 48 -6.07 3.55 -3.22
CA ASN A 48 -7.26 4.26 -3.67
C ASN A 48 -6.96 5.75 -3.84
N PRO A 49 -7.27 6.37 -5.00
CA PRO A 49 -7.03 7.80 -5.26
C PRO A 49 -7.95 8.76 -4.50
N VAL A 50 -9.05 8.27 -3.96
CA VAL A 50 -10.02 9.11 -3.22
C VAL A 50 -10.29 8.56 -1.83
N THR A 51 -10.68 9.42 -0.89
CA THR A 51 -10.90 9.03 0.50
C THR A 51 -12.11 9.72 1.12
N GLY A 52 -12.65 9.05 2.14
CA GLY A 52 -13.74 9.54 2.98
C GLY A 52 -15.08 9.62 2.27
N ARG A 53 -16.12 9.97 3.04
CA ARG A 53 -17.51 10.02 2.56
C ARG A 53 -17.77 11.08 1.49
N ARG A 54 -16.85 12.03 1.30
CA ARG A 54 -16.94 13.08 0.28
C ARG A 54 -16.11 12.79 -0.96
N HIS A 55 -15.51 11.60 -1.07
CA HIS A 55 -14.68 11.18 -2.20
C HIS A 55 -13.62 12.23 -2.58
N VAL A 56 -12.92 12.74 -1.55
CA VAL A 56 -11.88 13.75 -1.76
C VAL A 56 -10.64 13.07 -2.32
N GLU A 57 -10.06 13.66 -3.37
CA GLU A 57 -8.79 13.21 -3.94
C GLU A 57 -7.69 13.23 -2.87
N VAL A 58 -6.92 12.15 -2.77
CA VAL A 58 -5.80 12.08 -1.83
C VAL A 58 -4.67 13.00 -2.27
N TRP A 59 -3.92 13.49 -1.30
CA TRP A 59 -2.80 14.38 -1.57
C TRP A 59 -1.81 13.76 -2.56
N MET A 60 -1.41 14.52 -3.57
CA MET A 60 -0.49 14.11 -4.65
C MET A 60 -0.91 12.83 -5.40
N ALA A 61 -2.22 12.54 -5.53
CA ALA A 61 -2.68 11.32 -6.23
C ALA A 61 -2.11 11.20 -7.65
N LYS A 62 -2.02 12.32 -8.38
CA LYS A 62 -1.53 12.36 -9.77
C LYS A 62 -0.07 11.94 -9.91
N GLU A 63 0.74 12.21 -8.90
CA GLU A 63 2.16 11.86 -8.85
C GLU A 63 2.38 10.49 -8.22
N ILE A 64 1.69 10.22 -7.09
CA ILE A 64 1.91 9.01 -6.29
C ILE A 64 1.39 7.75 -6.98
N LEU A 65 0.23 7.81 -7.65
CA LEU A 65 -0.34 6.61 -8.29
C LEU A 65 0.55 6.05 -9.41
N PRO A 66 1.02 6.85 -10.39
CA PRO A 66 1.94 6.34 -11.41
C PRO A 66 3.28 5.89 -10.81
N PHE A 67 3.78 6.61 -9.81
CA PHE A 67 4.99 6.21 -9.10
C PHE A 67 4.82 4.83 -8.43
N ALA A 68 3.75 4.64 -7.66
CA ALA A 68 3.46 3.38 -6.99
C ALA A 68 3.30 2.24 -8.01
N TRP A 69 2.54 2.45 -9.07
CA TRP A 69 2.39 1.46 -10.15
C TRP A 69 3.74 1.01 -10.70
N ASN A 70 4.59 1.95 -11.05
CA ASN A 70 5.91 1.66 -11.61
C ASN A 70 6.84 0.97 -10.60
N ALA A 71 6.87 1.46 -9.36
CA ALA A 71 7.71 0.91 -8.30
C ALA A 71 7.36 -0.55 -7.99
N TYR A 72 6.07 -0.86 -7.80
CA TYR A 72 5.62 -2.22 -7.53
C TYR A 72 5.88 -3.16 -8.71
N ASN A 73 5.63 -2.71 -9.95
CA ASN A 73 5.94 -3.53 -11.13
C ASN A 73 7.44 -3.78 -11.27
N GLN A 74 8.28 -2.79 -10.98
CA GLN A 74 9.73 -2.96 -11.03
C GLN A 74 10.21 -3.96 -9.98
N LEU A 75 9.79 -3.80 -8.73
CA LEU A 75 10.14 -4.74 -7.66
C LEU A 75 9.60 -6.15 -7.96
N GLY A 76 8.35 -6.25 -8.43
CA GLY A 76 7.75 -7.52 -8.84
C GLY A 76 8.57 -8.22 -9.93
N LYS A 77 9.02 -7.48 -10.95
CA LYS A 77 9.87 -8.01 -12.01
C LYS A 77 11.23 -8.52 -11.48
N GLU A 78 11.84 -7.77 -10.57
CA GLU A 78 13.12 -8.16 -9.96
C GLU A 78 12.98 -9.42 -9.09
N LEU A 79 11.83 -9.62 -8.45
CA LEU A 79 11.51 -10.77 -7.60
C LEU A 79 10.84 -11.94 -8.34
N GLY A 80 10.50 -11.79 -9.62
CA GLY A 80 9.78 -12.81 -10.39
C GLY A 80 8.35 -13.03 -9.95
N ILE A 81 7.66 -12.01 -9.40
CA ILE A 81 6.28 -12.08 -8.90
C ILE A 81 5.40 -10.99 -9.51
N SER A 82 4.09 -11.19 -9.45
CA SER A 82 3.12 -10.10 -9.64
C SER A 82 2.93 -9.36 -8.31
N ALA A 83 3.47 -8.14 -8.18
CA ALA A 83 3.42 -7.37 -6.93
C ALA A 83 2.24 -6.39 -6.87
N ILE A 84 1.59 -6.09 -8.00
CA ILE A 84 0.48 -5.14 -8.11
C ILE A 84 -0.45 -5.52 -9.27
N SER A 85 -1.72 -5.22 -9.12
CA SER A 85 -2.71 -5.29 -10.19
C SER A 85 -3.60 -4.05 -10.17
N GLN A 86 -4.21 -3.72 -11.33
CA GLN A 86 -5.23 -2.69 -11.40
C GLN A 86 -6.60 -3.33 -11.30
N LYS A 87 -7.41 -2.84 -10.37
CA LYS A 87 -8.82 -3.22 -10.20
C LYS A 87 -9.59 -1.97 -9.79
N ASN A 88 -10.65 -1.65 -10.52
CA ASN A 88 -11.50 -0.53 -10.14
C ASN A 88 -12.38 -0.89 -8.95
N ILE A 89 -12.83 0.11 -8.21
CA ILE A 89 -13.78 -0.06 -7.11
C ILE A 89 -15.17 0.35 -7.61
N ILE A 90 -16.15 -0.50 -7.37
CA ILE A 90 -17.55 -0.12 -7.45
C ILE A 90 -17.99 0.28 -6.04
N ASP A 91 -18.30 1.54 -5.88
CA ASP A 91 -18.71 2.13 -4.59
C ASP A 91 -20.23 2.22 -4.54
N PHE A 92 -20.84 1.37 -3.72
CA PHE A 92 -22.28 1.37 -3.49
C PHE A 92 -22.63 2.43 -2.45
N PHE A 93 -23.55 3.31 -2.78
CA PHE A 93 -23.91 4.41 -1.90
C PHE A 93 -24.84 3.94 -0.77
N PRO A 94 -24.41 4.03 0.51
CA PRO A 94 -25.22 3.62 1.65
C PRO A 94 -26.37 4.59 1.97
N GLY A 95 -26.39 5.75 1.32
CA GLY A 95 -27.43 6.75 1.52
C GLY A 95 -27.35 7.91 0.53
N PRO A 96 -28.41 8.75 0.49
CA PRO A 96 -28.56 9.81 -0.51
C PRO A 96 -27.44 10.85 -0.43
N GLN A 97 -26.90 11.12 0.76
CA GLN A 97 -25.83 12.10 0.95
C GLN A 97 -24.53 11.67 0.28
N MET A 98 -24.18 10.37 0.37
CA MET A 98 -22.99 9.85 -0.32
C MET A 98 -23.16 9.91 -1.83
N ARG A 99 -24.35 9.52 -2.34
CA ARG A 99 -24.66 9.68 -3.77
C ARG A 99 -24.48 11.12 -4.23
N VAL A 100 -25.06 12.08 -3.51
CA VAL A 100 -24.93 13.50 -3.87
C VAL A 100 -23.49 13.94 -3.88
N SER A 101 -22.71 13.59 -2.85
CA SER A 101 -21.28 13.92 -2.79
C SER A 101 -20.47 13.29 -3.93
N PHE A 102 -20.78 12.03 -4.28
CA PHE A 102 -20.11 11.34 -5.39
C PHE A 102 -20.42 12.02 -6.74
N MET A 103 -21.71 12.25 -7.01
CA MET A 103 -22.16 12.88 -8.26
C MET A 103 -21.63 14.29 -8.42
N GLN A 104 -21.52 15.06 -7.33
CA GLN A 104 -20.87 16.36 -7.34
C GLN A 104 -19.39 16.24 -7.81
N ARG A 105 -18.64 15.24 -7.34
CA ARG A 105 -17.26 15.02 -7.80
C ARG A 105 -17.21 14.64 -9.29
N VAL A 106 -18.16 13.86 -9.76
CA VAL A 106 -18.29 13.53 -11.20
C VAL A 106 -18.53 14.80 -12.03
N GLU A 107 -19.47 15.66 -11.59
CA GLU A 107 -19.78 16.94 -12.25
C GLU A 107 -18.58 17.92 -12.25
N GLU A 108 -17.84 17.97 -11.16
CA GLU A 108 -16.60 18.75 -11.04
C GLU A 108 -15.47 18.18 -11.92
N LYS A 109 -15.73 17.12 -12.71
CA LYS A 109 -14.75 16.38 -13.52
C LYS A 109 -13.57 15.87 -12.69
N GLY A 110 -13.87 15.36 -11.51
CA GLY A 110 -12.89 14.67 -10.65
C GLY A 110 -12.19 13.57 -11.45
N ALA A 111 -10.85 13.53 -11.34
CA ALA A 111 -10.01 12.67 -12.18
C ALA A 111 -10.21 11.16 -11.95
N TYR A 112 -10.84 10.77 -10.84
CA TYR A 112 -10.84 9.38 -10.36
C TYR A 112 -12.23 8.81 -10.07
N VAL A 113 -13.29 9.59 -10.23
CA VAL A 113 -14.66 9.18 -9.94
C VAL A 113 -15.53 9.28 -11.18
N PHE A 114 -16.30 8.23 -11.47
CA PHE A 114 -17.09 8.10 -12.69
C PHE A 114 -18.47 7.56 -12.36
N ASN A 115 -19.48 8.05 -13.07
CA ASN A 115 -20.81 7.46 -12.99
C ASN A 115 -20.77 6.03 -13.55
N TYR A 116 -21.29 5.06 -12.79
CA TYR A 116 -21.41 3.70 -13.28
C TYR A 116 -22.62 3.58 -14.20
N ALA A 117 -22.43 3.08 -15.41
CA ALA A 117 -23.46 3.14 -16.45
C ALA A 117 -24.68 2.26 -16.13
N ASP A 118 -24.47 1.03 -15.70
CA ASP A 118 -25.56 0.10 -15.36
C ASP A 118 -25.79 0.06 -13.84
N GLN A 119 -26.66 0.92 -13.37
CA GLN A 119 -27.00 1.04 -11.96
C GLN A 119 -27.70 -0.20 -11.37
N HIS A 120 -28.11 -1.16 -12.18
CA HIS A 120 -28.83 -2.37 -11.76
C HIS A 120 -28.01 -3.66 -11.87
N GLN A 121 -26.84 -3.61 -12.47
CA GLN A 121 -26.00 -4.78 -12.78
C GLN A 121 -25.78 -5.70 -11.57
N PHE A 122 -25.66 -5.14 -10.37
CA PHE A 122 -25.29 -5.88 -9.17
C PHE A 122 -26.46 -6.21 -8.24
N HIS A 123 -27.73 -5.91 -8.63
CA HIS A 123 -28.89 -6.16 -7.78
C HIS A 123 -29.13 -7.64 -7.46
N SER A 124 -28.63 -8.55 -8.31
CA SER A 124 -28.69 -9.99 -8.03
C SER A 124 -27.73 -10.45 -6.94
N MET A 125 -26.72 -9.66 -6.62
CA MET A 125 -25.65 -9.99 -5.68
C MET A 125 -25.66 -9.10 -4.42
N PHE A 126 -26.06 -7.85 -4.56
CA PHE A 126 -26.03 -6.86 -3.49
C PHE A 126 -27.34 -6.09 -3.40
N ASN A 127 -27.77 -5.80 -2.16
CA ASN A 127 -28.92 -4.95 -1.91
C ASN A 127 -28.44 -3.49 -1.72
N TYR A 128 -28.78 -2.61 -2.67
CA TYR A 128 -28.48 -1.18 -2.62
C TYR A 128 -29.55 -0.34 -3.30
N GLU A 129 -29.92 0.78 -2.69
CA GLU A 129 -31.05 1.62 -3.15
C GLU A 129 -30.56 2.90 -3.83
N PHE A 130 -29.41 3.42 -3.44
CA PHE A 130 -28.97 4.76 -3.84
C PHE A 130 -28.05 4.75 -5.05
N GLY A 131 -27.86 3.55 -5.70
CA GLY A 131 -26.99 3.39 -6.85
C GLY A 131 -25.53 3.20 -6.48
N CYS A 132 -24.68 3.25 -7.50
CA CYS A 132 -23.24 3.06 -7.36
C CYS A 132 -22.46 3.97 -8.32
N GLY A 133 -21.18 4.13 -8.02
CA GLY A 133 -20.21 4.80 -8.86
C GLY A 133 -18.95 3.97 -9.05
N GLU A 134 -18.07 4.38 -9.94
CA GLU A 134 -16.79 3.73 -10.19
C GLU A 134 -15.64 4.65 -9.80
N ILE A 135 -14.66 4.09 -9.11
CA ILE A 135 -13.40 4.76 -8.76
C ILE A 135 -12.28 4.08 -9.55
N GLN A 136 -11.55 4.86 -10.35
CA GLN A 136 -10.46 4.36 -11.18
C GLN A 136 -9.39 5.44 -11.49
N PRO A 137 -8.10 5.04 -11.74
CA PRO A 137 -7.60 3.70 -11.50
C PRO A 137 -7.45 3.43 -10.00
N VAL A 138 -7.71 2.20 -9.58
CA VAL A 138 -7.38 1.72 -8.25
C VAL A 138 -6.41 0.55 -8.41
N TYR A 139 -5.42 0.47 -7.54
CA TYR A 139 -4.45 -0.62 -7.56
C TYR A 139 -4.59 -1.49 -6.32
N THR A 140 -4.22 -2.76 -6.48
CA THR A 140 -4.09 -3.70 -5.37
C THR A 140 -2.65 -4.18 -5.31
N ALA A 141 -1.92 -3.80 -4.27
CA ALA A 141 -0.61 -4.36 -3.95
C ALA A 141 -0.79 -5.76 -3.36
N HIS A 142 -0.11 -6.75 -3.92
CA HIS A 142 -0.21 -8.15 -3.47
C HIS A 142 0.74 -8.38 -2.28
N LEU A 143 0.38 -7.81 -1.12
CA LEU A 143 1.25 -7.80 0.06
C LEU A 143 1.48 -9.19 0.64
N GLU A 144 0.50 -10.09 0.52
CA GLU A 144 0.60 -11.50 0.94
C GLU A 144 1.69 -12.27 0.15
N THR A 145 2.02 -11.82 -1.04
CA THR A 145 3.10 -12.38 -1.87
C THR A 145 4.40 -11.60 -1.71
N LEU A 146 4.30 -10.27 -1.77
CA LEU A 146 5.47 -9.39 -1.77
C LEU A 146 6.27 -9.46 -0.46
N LEU A 147 5.58 -9.35 0.69
CA LEU A 147 6.26 -9.28 1.98
C LEU A 147 7.06 -10.55 2.32
N PRO A 148 6.53 -11.79 2.12
CA PRO A 148 7.30 -13.01 2.34
C PRO A 148 8.47 -13.18 1.38
N VAL A 149 8.29 -12.87 0.09
CA VAL A 149 9.36 -13.00 -0.90
C VAL A 149 10.49 -12.02 -0.60
N TRP A 150 10.18 -10.76 -0.28
CA TRP A 150 11.19 -9.79 0.14
C TRP A 150 11.87 -10.19 1.44
N ARG A 151 11.13 -10.74 2.41
CA ARG A 151 11.71 -11.28 3.65
C ARG A 151 12.75 -12.36 3.39
N GLN A 152 12.46 -13.26 2.46
CA GLN A 152 13.40 -14.29 2.07
C GLN A 152 14.68 -13.70 1.48
N GLN A 153 14.56 -12.69 0.62
CA GLN A 153 15.69 -11.96 0.05
C GLN A 153 16.57 -11.29 1.14
N LEU A 154 15.93 -10.69 2.16
CA LEU A 154 16.64 -10.09 3.30
C LEU A 154 17.41 -11.13 4.11
N LYS A 155 16.84 -12.33 4.30
CA LYS A 155 17.53 -13.46 4.98
C LYS A 155 18.75 -13.92 4.20
N GLU A 156 18.61 -14.15 2.90
CA GLU A 156 19.69 -14.57 2.02
C GLU A 156 20.86 -13.56 2.01
N ASN A 157 20.54 -12.28 2.07
CA ASN A 157 21.52 -11.20 2.17
C ASN A 157 22.06 -10.96 3.59
N THR A 158 21.58 -11.73 4.60
CA THR A 158 21.96 -11.55 6.03
C THR A 158 21.72 -10.15 6.57
N THR A 159 20.68 -9.47 6.05
CA THR A 159 20.29 -8.11 6.46
C THR A 159 19.03 -8.10 7.34
N LEU A 160 18.50 -9.27 7.72
CA LEU A 160 17.35 -9.42 8.61
C LEU A 160 17.75 -10.10 9.92
N LEU A 161 17.37 -9.49 11.02
CA LEU A 161 17.41 -10.07 12.37
C LEU A 161 15.97 -10.40 12.79
N GLU A 162 15.67 -11.70 12.95
CA GLU A 162 14.32 -12.18 13.30
C GLU A 162 14.14 -12.18 14.84
N GLU A 163 13.96 -11.00 15.39
CA GLU A 163 13.68 -10.84 16.83
C GLU A 163 12.77 -9.64 17.10
N GLU A 164 12.27 -9.56 18.31
CA GLU A 164 11.55 -8.39 18.77
C GLU A 164 12.53 -7.27 19.09
N PHE A 165 12.25 -6.08 18.57
CA PHE A 165 13.05 -4.90 18.84
C PHE A 165 12.83 -4.43 20.29
N ASP A 166 13.91 -4.35 21.05
CA ASP A 166 13.92 -3.86 22.42
C ASP A 166 14.72 -2.56 22.52
N ILE A 167 14.01 -1.45 22.68
CA ILE A 167 14.62 -0.12 22.78
C ILE A 167 15.59 0.01 23.97
N SER A 168 15.41 -0.79 25.02
CA SER A 168 16.30 -0.75 26.20
C SER A 168 17.72 -1.25 25.90
N LYS A 169 17.86 -2.03 24.82
CA LYS A 169 19.17 -2.53 24.35
C LYS A 169 19.87 -1.54 23.41
N LEU A 170 19.20 -0.45 23.03
CA LEU A 170 19.74 0.52 22.10
C LEU A 170 20.62 1.54 22.87
N ASN A 171 21.88 1.61 22.52
CA ASN A 171 22.78 2.62 23.07
C ASN A 171 23.00 3.73 22.04
N ILE A 172 22.45 4.91 22.31
CA ILE A 172 22.53 6.09 21.43
C ILE A 172 23.58 7.05 21.97
N THR A 173 24.62 7.27 21.20
CA THR A 173 25.63 8.31 21.46
C THR A 173 25.48 9.45 20.47
N SER A 174 26.26 10.52 20.66
CA SER A 174 26.25 11.69 19.73
C SER A 174 26.66 11.33 18.29
N SER A 175 27.26 10.18 18.06
CA SER A 175 27.81 9.79 16.74
C SER A 175 27.44 8.39 16.28
N LYS A 176 26.86 7.56 17.16
CA LYS A 176 26.56 6.14 16.84
C LYS A 176 25.33 5.65 17.58
N ILE A 177 24.65 4.70 16.97
CA ILE A 177 23.64 3.84 17.57
C ILE A 177 24.28 2.45 17.70
N GLN A 178 24.24 1.85 18.88
CA GLN A 178 24.79 0.52 19.17
C GLN A 178 23.73 -0.35 19.82
#